data_40ef290578bf37f0932f09a3146f5385
#
_entry.id   40ef290578bf37f0932f09a3146f5385
#
_cell.length_a   1.000
_cell.length_b   1.000
_cell.length_c   1.000
_cell.angle_alpha   90.00
_cell.angle_beta   90.00
_cell.angle_gamma   90.00
#
_symmetry.space_group_name_H-M   'P 1'
#
loop_
_entity.id
_entity.type
_entity.pdbx_description
1 polymer ?
#
loop_
_entity_poly.entity_id
_entity_poly.type
_entity_poly.pdbx_seq_one_letter_code
_entity_poly.pdbx_strand_id
1 'polypeptide(L)'
;MILRLPHLALALCAAFALPARAQDIAAESYATLRAELDGIVTFETLPWRAEPGLNFDQALRLPGLWLGERFAGQSLAPGASAHDLPDAAAPAVPLTVRPGRPGENLAVAFHRGFGSNALFPLGPDGFARISGRGEGAVAILFDHDQYALGLRLHAQYPAPLDAAPETGPVTVAFFARDGRRLATLRHIPAAGVVALGWRRAGNRPDIAGILIXNTDPGGIAIDDIIFQRTPPLG
;
A
#
# COMPACT_ATOMS: atom_id res chain seq x y z
N MET A 1 -48.34 19.67 60.45
CA MET A 1 -46.91 19.49 59.98
C MET A 1 -46.97 18.62 58.73
N ILE A 2 -46.89 19.24 57.57
CA ILE A 2 -47.09 18.52 56.28
C ILE A 2 -45.70 18.24 55.71
N LEU A 3 -45.36 16.95 55.63
CA LEU A 3 -44.07 16.47 55.08
C LEU A 3 -44.12 16.49 53.55
N ARG A 4 -43.31 17.31 52.90
CA ARG A 4 -43.18 17.29 51.42
C ARG A 4 -42.05 16.35 51.01
N LEU A 5 -42.40 15.27 50.29
CA LEU A 5 -41.41 14.38 49.67
C LEU A 5 -40.88 15.02 48.35
N PRO A 6 -39.58 15.05 48.13
CA PRO A 6 -39.05 15.50 46.85
C PRO A 6 -39.21 14.41 45.78
N HIS A 7 -39.70 14.80 44.62
CA HIS A 7 -39.79 13.94 43.45
C HIS A 7 -38.40 13.86 42.81
N LEU A 8 -37.80 12.69 42.82
CA LEU A 8 -36.54 12.40 42.15
C LEU A 8 -36.84 12.09 40.67
N ALA A 9 -36.51 13.02 39.78
CA ALA A 9 -36.68 12.83 38.35
C ALA A 9 -35.47 12.00 37.83
N LEU A 10 -35.73 10.78 37.44
CA LEU A 10 -34.71 9.91 36.84
C LEU A 10 -34.58 10.27 35.35
N ALA A 11 -33.49 10.95 34.99
CA ALA A 11 -33.20 11.27 33.59
C ALA A 11 -32.63 10.05 32.91
N LEU A 12 -33.39 9.44 32.00
CA LEU A 12 -32.97 8.28 31.19
C LEU A 12 -32.13 8.80 30.02
N CYS A 13 -30.82 8.72 30.13
CA CYS A 13 -29.92 9.02 29.01
C CYS A 13 -29.94 7.86 27.99
N ALA A 14 -30.69 8.02 26.92
CA ALA A 14 -30.66 7.11 25.80
C ALA A 14 -29.36 7.31 25.03
N ALA A 15 -28.39 6.42 25.21
CA ALA A 15 -27.17 6.41 24.43
C ALA A 15 -27.49 5.92 23.02
N PHE A 16 -27.52 6.82 22.05
CA PHE A 16 -27.62 6.46 20.64
C PHE A 16 -26.28 5.87 20.22
N ALA A 17 -26.20 4.55 20.12
CA ALA A 17 -25.06 3.89 19.49
C ALA A 17 -25.13 4.20 17.99
N LEU A 18 -24.25 5.04 17.51
CA LEU A 18 -24.08 5.26 16.08
C LEU A 18 -23.58 3.93 15.47
N PRO A 19 -24.21 3.45 14.39
CA PRO A 19 -23.73 2.23 13.75
C PRO A 19 -22.29 2.43 13.30
N ALA A 20 -21.39 1.56 13.73
CA ALA A 20 -20.01 1.56 13.24
C ALA A 20 -20.09 1.33 11.72
N ARG A 21 -19.66 2.32 10.96
CA ARG A 21 -19.61 2.20 9.50
C ARG A 21 -18.60 1.11 9.18
N ALA A 22 -19.07 0.01 8.63
CA ALA A 22 -18.18 -1.04 8.16
C ALA A 22 -17.17 -0.42 7.20
N GLN A 23 -15.90 -0.73 7.39
CA GLN A 23 -14.88 -0.24 6.47
C GLN A 23 -15.20 -0.75 5.07
N ASP A 24 -15.23 0.16 4.11
CA ASP A 24 -15.54 -0.17 2.72
C ASP A 24 -14.47 -1.09 2.10
N ILE A 25 -13.25 -1.08 2.68
CA ILE A 25 -12.16 -2.00 2.32
C ILE A 25 -11.64 -2.61 3.62
N ALA A 26 -11.63 -3.93 3.69
CA ALA A 26 -11.20 -4.66 4.89
C ALA A 26 -10.00 -5.54 4.58
N ALA A 27 -9.22 -5.84 5.61
CA ALA A 27 -8.14 -6.83 5.50
C ALA A 27 -8.72 -8.20 5.20
N GLU A 28 -8.05 -8.95 4.32
CA GLU A 28 -8.41 -10.31 3.94
C GLU A 28 -7.14 -11.16 3.91
N SER A 29 -7.28 -12.45 4.15
CA SER A 29 -6.16 -13.38 4.08
C SER A 29 -5.56 -13.39 2.66
N TYR A 30 -4.26 -13.12 2.55
CA TYR A 30 -3.54 -13.22 1.28
C TYR A 30 -3.69 -14.62 0.68
N ALA A 31 -3.60 -15.67 1.51
CA ALA A 31 -3.72 -17.05 1.03
C ALA A 31 -5.11 -17.32 0.42
N THR A 32 -6.16 -16.77 1.03
CA THR A 32 -7.52 -16.85 0.48
C THR A 32 -7.58 -16.15 -0.88
N LEU A 33 -7.07 -14.94 -0.95
CA LEU A 33 -7.06 -14.17 -2.20
C LEU A 33 -6.18 -14.83 -3.27
N ARG A 34 -5.04 -15.41 -2.89
CA ARG A 34 -4.14 -16.10 -3.83
C ARG A 34 -4.81 -17.30 -4.50
N ALA A 35 -5.70 -17.98 -3.77
CA ALA A 35 -6.45 -19.10 -4.31
C ALA A 35 -7.61 -18.66 -5.22
N GLU A 36 -8.05 -17.42 -5.09
CA GLU A 36 -9.23 -16.89 -5.80
C GLU A 36 -8.85 -16.06 -7.04
N LEU A 37 -7.82 -15.20 -6.92
CA LEU A 37 -7.45 -14.24 -7.96
C LEU A 37 -6.54 -14.89 -9.01
N ASP A 38 -6.74 -14.51 -10.28
CA ASP A 38 -6.05 -15.16 -11.41
C ASP A 38 -4.78 -14.43 -11.88
N GLY A 39 -4.47 -13.27 -11.32
CA GLY A 39 -3.29 -12.49 -11.69
C GLY A 39 -2.24 -12.47 -10.59
N ILE A 40 -0.97 -12.56 -10.99
CA ILE A 40 0.15 -12.36 -10.09
C ILE A 40 1.31 -11.68 -10.84
N VAL A 41 1.96 -10.74 -10.17
CA VAL A 41 3.22 -10.14 -10.63
C VAL A 41 4.31 -10.50 -9.61
N THR A 42 5.36 -11.17 -10.10
CA THR A 42 6.47 -11.69 -9.30
C THR A 42 7.82 -11.06 -9.65
N PHE A 43 7.88 -10.17 -10.62
CA PHE A 43 9.11 -9.53 -11.15
C PHE A 43 10.13 -10.50 -11.73
N GLU A 44 9.84 -11.82 -11.83
CA GLU A 44 10.78 -12.85 -12.31
C GLU A 44 10.98 -12.81 -13.83
N THR A 45 10.18 -12.03 -14.56
CA THR A 45 10.42 -11.78 -15.98
C THR A 45 11.58 -10.81 -16.23
N LEU A 46 12.05 -10.13 -15.17
CA LEU A 46 13.19 -9.23 -15.24
C LEU A 46 14.49 -9.97 -14.88
N PRO A 47 15.65 -9.55 -15.44
CA PRO A 47 16.90 -10.24 -15.12
C PRO A 47 17.23 -10.20 -13.63
N TRP A 48 17.71 -11.34 -13.13
CA TRP A 48 18.21 -11.42 -11.76
C TRP A 48 19.43 -10.51 -11.60
N ARG A 49 19.39 -9.63 -10.62
CA ARG A 49 20.52 -8.79 -10.22
C ARG A 49 20.53 -8.59 -8.71
N ALA A 50 21.71 -8.70 -8.11
CA ALA A 50 21.88 -8.31 -6.72
C ALA A 50 21.61 -6.80 -6.56
N GLU A 51 21.23 -6.38 -5.37
CA GLU A 51 21.05 -4.94 -5.07
C GLU A 51 22.31 -4.14 -5.47
N PRO A 52 22.10 -2.96 -6.05
CA PRO A 52 20.85 -2.21 -6.18
C PRO A 52 19.94 -2.63 -7.34
N GLY A 53 20.34 -3.57 -8.18
CA GLY A 53 19.47 -4.14 -9.18
C GLY A 53 19.35 -3.34 -10.47
N LEU A 54 18.14 -3.25 -10.97
CA LEU A 54 17.77 -2.52 -12.20
C LEU A 54 17.00 -1.26 -11.82
N ASN A 55 17.49 -0.11 -12.27
CA ASN A 55 16.80 1.18 -12.08
C ASN A 55 15.77 1.40 -13.19
N PHE A 56 14.58 1.86 -12.84
CA PHE A 56 13.51 2.20 -13.78
C PHE A 56 13.12 3.67 -13.60
N ASP A 57 13.59 4.52 -14.51
CA ASP A 57 13.30 5.96 -14.50
C ASP A 57 11.96 6.29 -15.16
N GLN A 58 11.28 5.27 -15.71
CA GLN A 58 9.96 5.41 -16.34
C GLN A 58 8.96 4.53 -15.61
N ALA A 59 7.69 4.80 -15.82
CA ALA A 59 6.64 3.93 -15.32
C ALA A 59 6.84 2.51 -15.88
N LEU A 60 6.76 1.52 -15.01
CA LEU A 60 7.01 0.12 -15.39
C LEU A 60 5.68 -0.55 -15.73
N ARG A 61 5.60 -1.06 -16.97
CA ARG A 61 4.43 -1.79 -17.44
C ARG A 61 4.65 -3.28 -17.24
N LEU A 62 3.74 -3.94 -16.54
CA LEU A 62 3.72 -5.39 -16.36
C LEU A 62 2.34 -5.93 -16.75
N PRO A 63 2.21 -7.22 -17.03
CA PRO A 63 0.91 -7.75 -17.44
C PRO A 63 -0.19 -7.48 -16.41
N GLY A 64 -1.15 -6.64 -16.76
CA GLY A 64 -2.31 -6.31 -15.94
C GLY A 64 -2.19 -5.04 -15.11
N LEU A 65 -1.00 -4.40 -15.06
CA LEU A 65 -0.85 -3.21 -14.24
C LEU A 65 0.32 -2.32 -14.67
N TRP A 66 0.28 -1.08 -14.18
CA TRP A 66 1.37 -0.10 -14.27
C TRP A 66 1.89 0.23 -12.88
N LEU A 67 3.18 0.46 -12.78
CA LEU A 67 3.85 0.88 -11.54
C LEU A 67 4.63 2.17 -11.78
N GLY A 68 4.65 3.03 -10.78
CA GLY A 68 5.48 4.23 -10.77
C GLY A 68 5.44 4.83 -9.38
N GLU A 69 6.02 6.01 -9.22
CA GLU A 69 6.15 6.62 -7.90
C GLU A 69 4.80 7.09 -7.34
N ARG A 70 3.94 7.70 -8.18
CA ARG A 70 2.70 8.33 -7.72
C ARG A 70 1.66 8.38 -8.84
N PHE A 71 0.47 8.86 -8.51
CA PHE A 71 -0.52 9.20 -9.55
C PHE A 71 -0.34 10.66 -9.99
N ALA A 72 -0.69 10.94 -11.24
CA ALA A 72 -0.69 12.29 -11.78
C ALA A 72 -1.56 13.21 -10.91
N GLY A 73 -1.14 14.43 -10.69
CA GLY A 73 -1.84 15.40 -9.84
C GLY A 73 -1.44 15.35 -8.37
N GLN A 74 -0.79 14.27 -7.95
CA GLN A 74 -0.26 14.18 -6.59
C GLN A 74 1.19 14.64 -6.54
N SER A 75 1.63 15.13 -5.40
CA SER A 75 3.03 15.42 -5.14
C SER A 75 3.51 14.62 -3.93
N LEU A 76 4.82 14.45 -3.87
CA LEU A 76 5.48 13.82 -2.74
C LEU A 76 6.41 14.84 -2.11
N ALA A 77 6.48 14.82 -0.79
CA ALA A 77 7.43 15.65 -0.05
C ALA A 77 8.37 14.72 0.72
N PRO A 78 9.66 15.04 0.76
CA PRO A 78 10.56 14.24 1.58
C PRO A 78 10.17 14.37 3.06
N GLY A 79 9.97 13.25 3.71
CA GLY A 79 9.76 13.19 5.15
C GLY A 79 11.08 13.38 5.92
N ALA A 80 10.98 13.38 7.24
CA ALA A 80 12.15 13.60 8.11
C ALA A 80 13.25 12.54 7.96
N SER A 81 12.87 11.34 7.51
CA SER A 81 13.79 10.20 7.36
C SER A 81 14.04 9.85 5.88
N ALA A 82 13.99 10.83 4.98
CA ALA A 82 14.17 10.65 3.54
C ALA A 82 13.14 9.72 2.89
N HIS A 83 11.96 9.59 3.50
CA HIS A 83 10.84 8.87 2.91
C HIS A 83 9.97 9.81 2.08
N ASP A 84 9.37 9.27 1.02
CA ASP A 84 8.39 10.01 0.24
C ASP A 84 7.03 9.96 0.92
N LEU A 85 6.52 11.13 1.29
CA LEU A 85 5.21 11.24 1.90
C LEU A 85 4.24 11.91 0.93
N PRO A 86 3.19 11.19 0.51
CA PRO A 86 2.20 11.77 -0.40
C PRO A 86 1.44 12.91 0.25
N ASP A 87 1.16 13.94 -0.52
CA ASP A 87 0.27 15.01 -0.08
C ASP A 87 -1.19 14.52 -0.05
N ALA A 88 -2.09 15.41 0.38
CA ALA A 88 -3.50 15.10 0.46
C ALA A 88 -4.25 15.30 -0.86
N ALA A 89 -3.55 15.74 -1.91
CA ALA A 89 -4.19 16.06 -3.19
C ALA A 89 -4.84 14.85 -3.83
N ALA A 90 -5.98 15.07 -4.46
CA ALA A 90 -6.61 14.04 -5.26
C ALA A 90 -5.80 13.84 -6.55
N PRO A 91 -5.69 12.60 -7.03
CA PRO A 91 -5.04 12.40 -8.33
C PRO A 91 -5.85 13.01 -9.46
N ALA A 92 -5.16 13.37 -10.53
CA ALA A 92 -5.80 13.86 -11.75
C ALA A 92 -6.56 12.73 -12.46
N VAL A 93 -7.58 13.12 -13.21
CA VAL A 93 -8.42 12.18 -13.96
C VAL A 93 -8.14 12.37 -15.46
N PRO A 94 -7.96 11.30 -16.20
CA PRO A 94 -8.00 9.88 -15.82
C PRO A 94 -6.80 9.47 -14.97
N LEU A 95 -7.05 8.54 -14.07
CA LEU A 95 -6.02 8.05 -13.15
C LEU A 95 -4.84 7.51 -13.94
N THR A 96 -3.65 8.05 -13.71
CA THR A 96 -2.45 7.75 -14.51
C THR A 96 -1.25 7.70 -13.59
N VAL A 97 -0.42 6.68 -13.76
CA VAL A 97 0.82 6.55 -13.00
C VAL A 97 1.87 7.53 -13.55
N ARG A 98 2.66 8.10 -12.65
CA ARG A 98 3.81 8.95 -12.99
C ARG A 98 5.08 8.40 -12.35
N PRO A 99 6.19 8.40 -13.08
CA PRO A 99 7.48 8.07 -12.47
C PRO A 99 7.97 9.21 -11.58
N GLY A 100 8.91 8.90 -10.72
CA GLY A 100 9.70 9.87 -9.98
C GLY A 100 10.74 10.55 -10.85
N ARG A 101 11.63 11.31 -10.22
CA ARG A 101 12.80 11.86 -10.91
C ARG A 101 13.74 10.71 -11.31
N PRO A 102 14.63 10.94 -12.29
CA PRO A 102 15.64 9.92 -12.60
C PRO A 102 16.39 9.48 -11.35
N GLY A 103 16.42 8.18 -11.12
CA GLY A 103 17.01 7.58 -9.92
C GLY A 103 16.14 7.59 -8.69
N GLU A 104 14.93 8.18 -8.74
CA GLU A 104 14.03 8.30 -7.59
C GLU A 104 12.64 7.68 -7.89
N ASN A 105 12.56 6.70 -8.77
CA ASN A 105 11.29 6.06 -9.11
C ASN A 105 11.23 4.64 -8.53
N LEU A 106 11.70 3.65 -9.26
CA LEU A 106 11.59 2.24 -8.86
C LEU A 106 12.89 1.49 -9.17
N ALA A 107 13.19 0.48 -8.36
CA ALA A 107 14.23 -0.50 -8.69
C ALA A 107 13.69 -1.90 -8.52
N VAL A 108 14.26 -2.86 -9.25
CA VAL A 108 13.99 -4.30 -9.05
C VAL A 108 15.33 -5.00 -8.85
N ALA A 109 15.43 -5.77 -7.77
CA ALA A 109 16.63 -6.52 -7.41
C ALA A 109 16.24 -7.85 -6.76
N PHE A 110 17.17 -8.80 -6.78
CA PHE A 110 17.01 -10.01 -5.99
C PHE A 110 17.00 -9.65 -4.51
N HIS A 111 15.98 -10.11 -3.80
CA HIS A 111 15.80 -9.83 -2.38
C HIS A 111 15.85 -11.13 -1.59
N ARG A 112 16.80 -11.21 -0.64
CA ARG A 112 17.03 -12.44 0.14
C ARG A 112 15.81 -12.91 0.93
N GLY A 113 15.03 -11.96 1.49
CA GLY A 113 13.86 -12.30 2.29
C GLY A 113 12.77 -12.99 1.50
N PHE A 114 12.59 -12.62 0.24
CA PHE A 114 11.64 -13.29 -0.66
C PHE A 114 12.25 -14.53 -1.32
N GLY A 115 13.54 -14.50 -1.59
CA GLY A 115 14.23 -15.53 -2.39
C GLY A 115 13.98 -15.35 -3.89
N SER A 116 13.58 -14.15 -4.31
CA SER A 116 13.14 -13.80 -5.66
C SER A 116 13.46 -12.35 -5.95
N ASN A 117 13.19 -11.89 -7.17
CA ASN A 117 13.21 -10.47 -7.50
C ASN A 117 12.08 -9.75 -6.72
N ALA A 118 12.37 -8.53 -6.29
CA ALA A 118 11.37 -7.69 -5.61
C ALA A 118 11.51 -6.25 -6.07
N LEU A 119 10.42 -5.51 -5.95
CA LEU A 119 10.33 -4.10 -6.26
C LEU A 119 10.73 -3.28 -5.04
N PHE A 120 11.60 -2.29 -5.24
CA PHE A 120 12.00 -1.31 -4.23
C PHE A 120 11.52 0.06 -4.70
N PRO A 121 10.55 0.69 -4.03
CA PRO A 121 10.24 2.09 -4.33
C PRO A 121 11.41 2.97 -3.88
N LEU A 122 11.86 3.87 -4.76
CA LEU A 122 13.05 4.67 -4.47
C LEU A 122 12.65 6.01 -3.87
N GLY A 123 13.21 6.31 -2.70
CA GLY A 123 12.99 7.58 -2.01
C GLY A 123 13.95 8.68 -2.49
N PRO A 124 13.91 9.86 -1.83
CA PRO A 124 14.70 11.03 -2.26
C PRO A 124 16.21 10.84 -2.29
N ASP A 125 16.76 9.88 -1.56
CA ASP A 125 18.20 9.59 -1.63
C ASP A 125 18.58 8.80 -2.88
N GLY A 126 17.61 8.19 -3.54
CA GLY A 126 17.75 7.62 -4.87
C GLY A 126 18.44 6.26 -4.93
N PHE A 127 18.49 5.73 -6.13
CA PHE A 127 18.97 4.38 -6.47
C PHE A 127 20.38 4.09 -5.97
N ALA A 128 21.27 5.09 -6.03
CA ALA A 128 22.68 4.88 -5.73
C ALA A 128 22.95 4.68 -4.23
N ARG A 129 22.04 5.10 -3.37
CA ARG A 129 22.22 5.04 -1.92
C ARG A 129 21.34 3.97 -1.30
N ILE A 130 21.86 3.30 -0.28
CA ILE A 130 21.12 2.31 0.49
C ILE A 130 19.87 2.95 1.13
N SER A 131 20.03 4.16 1.66
CA SER A 131 18.95 4.93 2.28
C SER A 131 17.90 5.47 1.30
N GLY A 132 18.03 5.16 0.02
CA GLY A 132 17.02 5.50 -0.97
C GLY A 132 16.24 4.28 -1.48
N ARG A 133 16.58 3.07 -1.01
CA ARG A 133 15.99 1.83 -1.55
C ARG A 133 14.91 1.29 -0.63
N GLY A 134 13.68 1.58 -0.95
CA GLY A 134 12.53 1.16 -0.17
C GLY A 134 11.84 2.30 0.55
N GLU A 135 12.46 3.47 0.61
CA GLU A 135 11.91 4.63 1.30
C GLU A 135 10.92 5.42 0.46
N GLY A 136 10.79 5.09 -0.81
CA GLY A 136 9.91 5.78 -1.73
C GLY A 136 8.45 5.39 -1.60
N ALA A 137 7.64 6.02 -2.45
CA ALA A 137 6.24 5.65 -2.65
C ALA A 137 6.11 4.84 -3.94
N VAL A 138 5.04 4.04 -4.02
CA VAL A 138 4.71 3.35 -5.26
C VAL A 138 3.21 3.38 -5.51
N ALA A 139 2.85 3.83 -6.71
CA ALA A 139 1.49 3.75 -7.24
C ALA A 139 1.37 2.51 -8.13
N ILE A 140 0.30 1.76 -7.92
CA ILE A 140 -0.07 0.59 -8.73
C ILE A 140 -1.41 0.91 -9.37
N LEU A 141 -1.48 0.90 -10.71
CA LEU A 141 -2.71 1.13 -11.47
C LEU A 141 -3.04 -0.15 -12.23
N PHE A 142 -4.19 -0.72 -11.95
CA PHE A 142 -4.65 -1.96 -12.59
C PHE A 142 -5.35 -1.64 -13.92
N ASP A 143 -5.24 -2.56 -14.88
CA ASP A 143 -5.93 -2.42 -16.17
C ASP A 143 -7.44 -2.45 -15.99
N HIS A 144 -7.93 -3.27 -15.06
CA HIS A 144 -9.34 -3.40 -14.72
C HIS A 144 -9.55 -3.11 -13.24
N ASP A 145 -10.72 -2.62 -12.88
CA ASP A 145 -11.03 -2.30 -11.49
C ASP A 145 -11.12 -3.59 -10.67
N GLN A 146 -10.56 -3.55 -9.48
CA GLN A 146 -10.39 -4.69 -8.60
C GLN A 146 -11.42 -4.69 -7.48
N TYR A 147 -11.90 -5.88 -7.09
CA TYR A 147 -12.69 -6.05 -5.88
C TYR A 147 -11.82 -6.55 -4.71
N ALA A 148 -10.67 -7.11 -5.03
CA ALA A 148 -9.72 -7.60 -4.03
C ALA A 148 -8.32 -7.61 -4.63
N LEU A 149 -7.31 -7.50 -3.78
CA LEU A 149 -5.91 -7.55 -4.19
C LEU A 149 -5.04 -7.85 -2.97
N GLY A 150 -3.82 -8.25 -3.23
CA GLY A 150 -2.85 -8.47 -2.15
C GLY A 150 -1.43 -8.34 -2.65
N LEU A 151 -0.49 -8.36 -1.71
CA LEU A 151 0.93 -8.34 -2.03
C LEU A 151 1.72 -8.91 -0.86
N ARG A 152 2.94 -9.32 -1.12
CA ARG A 152 3.91 -9.62 -0.06
C ARG A 152 4.83 -8.42 0.09
N LEU A 153 5.12 -8.08 1.34
CA LEU A 153 5.90 -6.89 1.67
C LEU A 153 6.98 -7.30 2.67
N HIS A 154 8.22 -6.90 2.40
CA HIS A 154 9.30 -7.00 3.37
C HIS A 154 9.45 -5.65 4.06
N ALA A 155 9.44 -5.65 5.38
CA ALA A 155 9.74 -4.48 6.20
C ALA A 155 10.86 -4.85 7.15
N GLN A 156 11.79 -3.94 7.35
CA GLN A 156 12.85 -4.02 8.33
C GLN A 156 13.76 -5.25 8.19
N TYR A 157 14.94 -5.04 7.71
CA TYR A 157 16.01 -6.03 7.78
C TYR A 157 16.38 -6.24 9.26
N PRO A 158 16.84 -7.46 9.62
CA PRO A 158 17.24 -7.69 11.02
C PRO A 158 18.28 -6.66 11.46
N ALA A 159 17.99 -5.99 12.55
CA ALA A 159 18.92 -5.02 13.11
C ALA A 159 20.24 -5.69 13.48
N PRO A 160 21.36 -4.97 13.38
CA PRO A 160 22.62 -5.56 13.83
C PRO A 160 22.53 -5.91 15.31
N LEU A 161 23.12 -7.03 15.63
CA LEU A 161 23.31 -7.62 16.96
C LEU A 161 22.56 -6.95 18.14
N ASP A 162 21.57 -7.67 18.64
CA ASP A 162 20.87 -7.41 19.90
C ASP A 162 19.86 -6.23 19.92
N ALA A 163 19.65 -5.54 18.80
CA ALA A 163 18.58 -4.55 18.75
C ALA A 163 17.29 -5.20 18.26
N ALA A 164 16.18 -4.92 18.92
CA ALA A 164 14.87 -5.35 18.43
C ALA A 164 14.58 -4.62 17.10
N PRO A 165 14.17 -5.34 16.07
CA PRO A 165 13.85 -4.67 14.79
C PRO A 165 12.66 -3.73 14.96
N GLU A 166 12.85 -2.47 14.59
CA GLU A 166 11.78 -1.48 14.58
C GLU A 166 11.19 -1.41 13.18
N THR A 167 9.90 -1.73 13.07
CA THR A 167 9.18 -1.54 11.82
C THR A 167 8.39 -0.24 11.87
N GLY A 168 8.30 0.42 10.74
CA GLY A 168 7.52 1.63 10.60
C GLY A 168 6.20 1.36 9.88
N PRO A 169 5.28 2.32 9.95
CA PRO A 169 4.00 2.15 9.29
C PRO A 169 4.11 2.17 7.78
N VAL A 170 3.31 1.30 7.16
CA VAL A 170 3.04 1.28 5.74
C VAL A 170 1.59 1.74 5.56
N THR A 171 1.39 2.71 4.70
CA THR A 171 0.06 3.27 4.42
C THR A 171 -0.32 2.93 2.98
N VAL A 172 -1.54 2.42 2.81
CA VAL A 172 -2.08 2.09 1.49
C VAL A 172 -3.35 2.91 1.27
N ALA A 173 -3.32 3.80 0.28
CA ALA A 173 -4.48 4.56 -0.15
C ALA A 173 -5.06 3.91 -1.42
N PHE A 174 -6.37 3.70 -1.43
CA PHE A 174 -7.11 3.02 -2.49
C PHE A 174 -7.90 4.06 -3.29
N PHE A 175 -7.89 3.94 -4.61
CA PHE A 175 -8.51 4.92 -5.50
C PHE A 175 -9.41 4.24 -6.52
N ALA A 176 -10.56 4.85 -6.77
CA ALA A 176 -11.42 4.53 -7.91
C ALA A 176 -10.84 5.18 -9.19
N ARG A 177 -11.32 4.72 -10.34
CA ARG A 177 -10.81 5.18 -11.65
C ARG A 177 -11.07 6.66 -11.90
N ASP A 178 -12.07 7.22 -11.22
CA ASP A 178 -12.39 8.65 -11.25
C ASP A 178 -11.52 9.49 -10.29
N GLY A 179 -10.47 8.90 -9.70
CA GLY A 179 -9.58 9.58 -8.77
C GLY A 179 -10.09 9.70 -7.34
N ARG A 180 -11.31 9.26 -7.09
CA ARG A 180 -11.90 9.34 -5.74
C ARG A 180 -11.19 8.37 -4.81
N ARG A 181 -10.76 8.85 -3.64
CA ARG A 181 -10.16 7.99 -2.61
C ARG A 181 -11.25 7.15 -1.95
N LEU A 182 -11.11 5.83 -2.02
CA LEU A 182 -12.04 4.86 -1.43
C LEU A 182 -11.75 4.64 0.06
N ALA A 183 -10.46 4.53 0.40
CA ALA A 183 -10.01 4.28 1.76
C ALA A 183 -8.53 4.60 1.89
N THR A 184 -8.08 4.75 3.11
CA THR A 184 -6.66 4.76 3.46
C THR A 184 -6.49 3.85 4.67
N LEU A 185 -5.64 2.84 4.54
CA LEU A 185 -5.37 1.89 5.60
C LEU A 185 -3.91 2.02 6.02
N ARG A 186 -3.69 2.06 7.33
CA ARG A 186 -2.35 2.13 7.92
C ARG A 186 -2.05 0.80 8.59
N HIS A 187 -0.89 0.27 8.34
CA HIS A 187 -0.48 -1.04 8.79
C HIS A 187 0.92 -0.94 9.40
N ILE A 188 1.15 -1.62 10.51
CA ILE A 188 2.50 -1.75 11.06
C ILE A 188 2.88 -3.22 10.86
N PRO A 189 3.70 -3.52 9.85
CA PRO A 189 4.04 -4.91 9.56
C PRO A 189 4.99 -5.47 10.60
N ALA A 190 4.94 -6.77 10.81
CA ALA A 190 6.01 -7.46 11.53
C ALA A 190 7.30 -7.40 10.70
N ALA A 191 8.45 -7.49 11.35
CA ALA A 191 9.74 -7.53 10.66
C ALA A 191 9.82 -8.77 9.76
N GLY A 192 10.48 -8.61 8.62
CA GLY A 192 10.61 -9.65 7.61
C GLY A 192 9.49 -9.59 6.58
N VAL A 193 9.17 -10.72 5.97
CA VAL A 193 8.17 -10.79 4.92
C VAL A 193 6.79 -11.03 5.52
N VAL A 194 5.85 -10.12 5.21
CA VAL A 194 4.44 -10.25 5.59
C VAL A 194 3.59 -10.28 4.32
N ALA A 195 2.45 -10.93 4.42
CA ALA A 195 1.49 -11.01 3.31
C ALA A 195 0.26 -10.17 3.67
N LEU A 196 -0.09 -9.23 2.80
CA LEU A 196 -1.19 -8.29 2.99
C LEU A 196 -2.23 -8.53 1.92
N GLY A 197 -3.49 -8.54 2.33
CA GLY A 197 -4.60 -8.66 1.39
C GLY A 197 -5.76 -7.76 1.80
N TRP A 198 -6.52 -7.33 0.82
CA TRP A 198 -7.65 -6.41 1.03
C TRP A 198 -8.80 -6.79 0.10
N ARG A 199 -10.01 -6.63 0.62
CA ARG A 199 -11.25 -6.91 -0.12
C ARG A 199 -12.23 -5.75 0.03
N ARG A 200 -12.82 -5.37 -1.07
CA ARG A 200 -13.88 -4.37 -1.13
C ARG A 200 -15.20 -4.96 -0.65
N ALA A 201 -15.92 -4.23 0.20
CA ALA A 201 -17.22 -4.67 0.71
C ALA A 201 -18.16 -5.00 -0.46
N GLY A 202 -18.81 -6.14 -0.36
CA GLY A 202 -19.72 -6.64 -1.39
C GLY A 202 -19.03 -7.03 -2.69
N ASN A 203 -17.74 -7.26 -2.67
CA ASN A 203 -16.92 -7.58 -3.86
C ASN A 203 -17.10 -6.57 -4.99
N ARG A 204 -17.28 -5.31 -4.65
CA ARG A 204 -17.49 -4.25 -5.63
C ARG A 204 -16.19 -3.98 -6.41
N PRO A 205 -16.17 -4.15 -7.74
CA PRO A 205 -14.94 -3.96 -8.51
C PRO A 205 -14.77 -2.47 -8.86
N ASP A 206 -14.33 -1.66 -7.87
CA ASP A 206 -14.13 -0.23 -8.06
C ASP A 206 -12.76 0.27 -7.58
N ILE A 207 -11.84 -0.62 -7.21
CA ILE A 207 -10.47 -0.23 -6.89
C ILE A 207 -9.65 -0.19 -8.19
N ALA A 208 -9.41 0.98 -8.73
CA ALA A 208 -8.60 1.14 -9.94
C ALA A 208 -7.10 1.08 -9.63
N GLY A 209 -6.69 1.56 -8.47
CA GLY A 209 -5.28 1.54 -8.10
C GLY A 209 -5.06 1.85 -6.64
N ILE A 210 -3.80 1.67 -6.21
CA ILE A 210 -3.37 1.94 -4.84
C ILE A 210 -2.09 2.77 -4.86
N LEU A 211 -1.88 3.55 -3.78
CA LEU A 211 -0.62 4.27 -3.52
C LEU A 211 -0.13 3.83 -2.15
N ILE A 212 1.10 3.37 -2.13
CA ILE A 212 1.76 2.88 -0.89
C ILE A 212 2.87 3.82 -0.48
N UNK A 213 2.98 4.46 0.78
CA UNK A 213 3.79 5.12 1.27
C UNK A 213 4.27 4.57 2.35
N ASN A 214 5.43 4.62 2.89
CA ASN A 214 5.92 4.02 4.14
C ASN A 214 6.83 4.97 4.92
N THR A 215 7.04 4.68 6.21
CA THR A 215 8.10 5.32 7.02
C THR A 215 8.84 4.23 7.82
N ASP A 216 9.02 3.07 7.21
CA ASP A 216 9.81 1.99 7.80
C ASP A 216 11.29 2.38 7.78
N PRO A 217 12.01 2.30 8.91
CA PRO A 217 13.41 2.78 8.94
C PRO A 217 14.35 2.05 7.98
N GLY A 218 14.02 0.84 7.56
CA GLY A 218 14.81 0.09 6.58
C GLY A 218 14.24 0.13 5.17
N GLY A 219 13.16 0.88 4.98
CA GLY A 219 12.42 0.87 3.71
C GLY A 219 11.65 -0.41 3.51
N ILE A 220 10.93 -0.50 2.40
CA ILE A 220 10.12 -1.68 2.07
C ILE A 220 10.54 -2.26 0.72
N ALA A 221 10.33 -3.57 0.58
CA ALA A 221 10.37 -4.24 -0.72
C ALA A 221 9.04 -4.96 -0.93
N ILE A 222 8.59 -5.06 -2.18
CA ILE A 222 7.28 -5.61 -2.53
C ILE A 222 7.45 -6.71 -3.58
N ASP A 223 6.72 -7.81 -3.39
CA ASP A 223 6.68 -8.91 -4.34
C ASP A 223 5.29 -9.55 -4.37
N ASP A 224 5.09 -10.48 -5.27
CA ASP A 224 3.89 -11.32 -5.36
C ASP A 224 2.58 -10.50 -5.28
N ILE A 225 2.47 -9.47 -6.16
CA ILE A 225 1.24 -8.67 -6.23
C ILE A 225 0.15 -9.50 -6.89
N ILE A 226 -0.92 -9.81 -6.16
CA ILE A 226 -2.05 -10.60 -6.65
C ILE A 226 -3.28 -9.72 -6.89
N PHE A 227 -4.01 -10.00 -7.97
CA PHE A 227 -5.16 -9.21 -8.39
C PHE A 227 -5.99 -10.00 -9.40
N GLN A 228 -7.18 -9.51 -9.76
CA GLN A 228 -8.00 -10.13 -10.78
C GLN A 228 -7.57 -9.59 -12.15
N ARG A 229 -6.91 -10.44 -12.95
CA ARG A 229 -6.44 -10.05 -14.30
C ARG A 229 -7.58 -10.08 -15.31
N THR A 230 -8.39 -11.13 -15.24
CA THR A 230 -9.55 -11.29 -16.13
C THR A 230 -10.76 -10.63 -15.51
N PRO A 231 -11.40 -9.65 -16.18
CA PRO A 231 -12.58 -9.02 -15.59
C PRO A 231 -13.64 -10.06 -15.24
N PRO A 232 -14.30 -9.93 -14.07
CA PRO A 232 -15.39 -10.85 -13.75
C PRO A 232 -16.48 -10.81 -14.82
N LEU A 233 -17.02 -11.95 -15.17
CA LEU A 233 -18.17 -12.01 -16.09
C LEU A 233 -19.36 -11.37 -15.38
N GLY A 234 -20.01 -10.40 -16.04
CA GLY A 234 -21.18 -9.70 -15.52
C GLY A 234 -22.45 -10.55 -15.55
#